data_0984f898592751c5b73ab9314c461105
#
_entry.id   0984f898592751c5b73ab9314c461105
#
_cell.length_a   1.000
_cell.length_b   1.000
_cell.length_c   1.000
_cell.angle_alpha   90.00
_cell.angle_beta   90.00
_cell.angle_gamma   90.00
#
_symmetry.space_group_name_H-M   'P 1'
#
loop_
_entity.id
_entity.type
_entity.pdbx_description
1 polymer ?
#
loop_
_entity_poly.entity_id
_entity_poly.type
_entity_poly.pdbx_seq_one_letter_code
_entity_poly.pdbx_strand_id
1 'polypeptide(L)'
;EFAHWHHPDIFYFVSWHSASLLIFIAFTLFILIKKATLLYRNHNQINLLRELGTEKSKHVYVIESSIPTAFTGGIFKPLCFISTGLIEQTSANEIEIITQHELAHVHHLDPLKKWLFLFFTAFFTKNVKQVLRSMMSLSMEQAADSFYVKNQQQSTNVASTLVKVTKLASNYAIHPQYKNELFVHFCRHSIEQRVLHLLNDKKFRPFPMGGVVIAILLLALISTTSVDSLHHVIETLFTH
;
A
#
# COMPACT_ATOMS: atom_id res chain seq x y z
N GLU A 1 37.85 12.94 -49.81
CA GLU A 1 36.76 11.94 -49.82
C GLU A 1 36.34 11.53 -48.41
N PHE A 2 36.00 12.47 -47.53
CA PHE A 2 35.43 12.19 -46.19
C PHE A 2 34.18 13.02 -45.89
N ALA A 3 33.34 13.34 -46.91
CA ALA A 3 32.24 14.31 -46.73
C ALA A 3 30.86 13.74 -47.11
N HIS A 4 30.55 12.45 -46.91
CA HIS A 4 29.24 11.89 -47.22
C HIS A 4 28.56 11.06 -46.14
N TRP A 5 28.75 11.40 -44.85
CA TRP A 5 28.08 10.69 -43.71
C TRP A 5 27.09 11.57 -42.92
N HIS A 6 26.53 12.57 -43.53
CA HIS A 6 25.41 13.29 -42.91
C HIS A 6 24.14 12.99 -43.71
N HIS A 7 23.54 11.82 -43.51
CA HIS A 7 22.14 11.61 -43.84
C HIS A 7 21.30 12.40 -42.81
N PRO A 8 20.64 13.48 -43.22
CA PRO A 8 19.79 14.26 -42.30
C PRO A 8 18.68 13.43 -41.71
N ASP A 9 18.26 12.34 -42.37
CA ASP A 9 17.19 11.44 -41.92
C ASP A 9 17.58 10.63 -40.68
N ILE A 10 18.84 10.19 -40.55
CA ILE A 10 19.32 9.51 -39.34
C ILE A 10 19.36 10.47 -38.16
N PHE A 11 19.72 11.73 -38.39
CA PHE A 11 19.79 12.73 -37.34
C PHE A 11 18.39 13.11 -36.80
N TYR A 12 17.38 13.18 -37.67
CA TYR A 12 15.98 13.37 -37.27
C TYR A 12 15.44 12.17 -36.49
N PHE A 13 15.70 10.96 -36.90
CA PHE A 13 15.24 9.74 -36.23
C PHE A 13 15.87 9.58 -34.84
N VAL A 14 17.18 9.78 -34.72
CA VAL A 14 17.90 9.78 -33.43
C VAL A 14 17.41 10.93 -32.53
N SER A 15 17.12 12.09 -33.09
CA SER A 15 16.59 13.24 -32.34
C SER A 15 15.22 12.98 -31.71
N TRP A 16 14.27 12.39 -32.44
CA TRP A 16 12.94 12.08 -31.92
C TRP A 16 12.95 10.97 -30.88
N HIS A 17 13.77 9.93 -31.08
CA HIS A 17 13.93 8.84 -30.09
C HIS A 17 14.62 9.34 -28.83
N SER A 18 15.65 10.15 -28.94
CA SER A 18 16.32 10.76 -27.80
C SER A 18 15.40 11.72 -27.03
N ALA A 19 14.59 12.50 -27.72
CA ALA A 19 13.61 13.39 -27.08
C ALA A 19 12.53 12.61 -26.31
N SER A 20 11.96 11.54 -26.92
CA SER A 20 10.97 10.68 -26.25
C SER A 20 11.57 9.96 -25.03
N LEU A 21 12.80 9.48 -25.14
CA LEU A 21 13.52 8.85 -24.04
C LEU A 21 13.77 9.84 -22.90
N LEU A 22 14.21 11.06 -23.21
CA LEU A 22 14.43 12.11 -22.21
C LEU A 22 13.13 12.50 -21.50
N ILE A 23 12.00 12.61 -22.21
CA ILE A 23 10.68 12.86 -21.63
C ILE A 23 10.28 11.72 -20.70
N PHE A 24 10.49 10.47 -21.12
CA PHE A 24 10.19 9.29 -20.31
C PHE A 24 11.05 9.26 -19.04
N ILE A 25 12.35 9.52 -19.15
CA ILE A 25 13.26 9.61 -17.99
C ILE A 25 12.85 10.74 -17.06
N ALA A 26 12.57 11.92 -17.58
CA ALA A 26 12.13 13.08 -16.79
C ALA A 26 10.82 12.79 -16.04
N PHE A 27 9.84 12.17 -16.72
CA PHE A 27 8.58 11.74 -16.12
C PHE A 27 8.79 10.70 -15.01
N THR A 28 9.65 9.71 -15.25
CA THR A 28 9.98 8.69 -14.26
C THR A 28 10.69 9.31 -13.05
N LEU A 29 11.66 10.19 -13.25
CA LEU A 29 12.34 10.93 -12.20
C LEU A 29 11.36 11.79 -11.40
N PHE A 30 10.43 12.47 -12.06
CA PHE A 30 9.39 13.25 -11.38
C PHE A 30 8.53 12.37 -10.45
N ILE A 31 8.12 11.18 -10.92
CA ILE A 31 7.38 10.22 -10.08
C ILE A 31 8.23 9.77 -8.89
N LEU A 32 9.49 9.43 -9.12
CA LEU A 32 10.44 9.00 -8.07
C LEU A 32 10.63 10.09 -7.01
N ILE A 33 10.88 11.33 -7.42
CA ILE A 33 11.05 12.46 -6.50
C ILE A 33 9.77 12.67 -5.69
N LYS A 34 8.60 12.68 -6.33
CA LYS A 34 7.32 12.80 -5.63
C LYS A 34 7.09 11.70 -4.61
N LYS A 35 7.51 10.46 -4.90
CA LYS A 35 7.41 9.32 -3.99
C LYS A 35 8.45 9.40 -2.86
N ALA A 36 9.65 9.84 -3.16
CA ALA A 36 10.72 10.05 -2.16
C ALA A 36 10.36 11.17 -1.16
N THR A 37 9.78 12.27 -1.63
CA THR A 37 9.33 13.36 -0.74
C THR A 37 8.19 12.89 0.18
N LEU A 38 7.25 12.10 -0.32
CA LEU A 38 6.19 11.50 0.50
C LEU A 38 6.77 10.55 1.55
N LEU A 39 7.76 9.73 1.17
CA LEU A 39 8.47 8.82 2.06
C LEU A 39 9.18 9.58 3.18
N TYR A 40 9.91 10.64 2.84
CA TYR A 40 10.62 11.49 3.78
C TYR A 40 9.66 12.18 4.77
N ARG A 41 8.55 12.74 4.28
CA ARG A 41 7.52 13.35 5.13
C ARG A 41 6.90 12.34 6.10
N ASN A 42 6.58 11.14 5.63
CA ASN A 42 6.06 10.08 6.49
C ASN A 42 7.08 9.67 7.56
N HIS A 43 8.35 9.52 7.18
CA HIS A 43 9.43 9.20 8.12
C HIS A 43 9.54 10.22 9.23
N ASN A 44 9.53 11.52 8.89
CA ASN A 44 9.60 12.60 9.87
C ASN A 44 8.37 12.63 10.80
N GLN A 45 7.16 12.41 10.27
CA GLN A 45 5.94 12.33 11.09
C GLN A 45 6.00 11.18 12.08
N ILE A 46 6.49 10.02 11.68
CA ILE A 46 6.62 8.85 12.56
C ILE A 46 7.70 9.08 13.62
N ASN A 47 8.82 9.70 13.28
CA ASN A 47 9.84 10.05 14.26
C ASN A 47 9.30 11.03 15.30
N LEU A 48 8.55 12.05 14.89
CA LEU A 48 7.91 12.99 15.79
C LEU A 48 6.91 12.28 16.73
N LEU A 49 6.07 11.40 16.20
CA LEU A 49 5.13 10.61 17.02
C LEU A 49 5.85 9.68 17.99
N ARG A 50 7.00 9.15 17.61
CA ARG A 50 7.85 8.33 18.47
C ARG A 50 8.44 9.16 19.61
N GLU A 51 8.91 10.38 19.35
CA GLU A 51 9.45 11.29 20.36
C GLU A 51 8.40 11.78 21.35
N LEU A 52 7.17 12.01 20.87
CA LEU A 52 6.04 12.45 21.69
C LEU A 52 5.35 11.31 22.44
N GLY A 53 5.55 10.07 22.00
CA GLY A 53 4.92 8.87 22.57
C GLY A 53 5.77 8.25 23.68
N THR A 54 5.12 7.58 24.61
CA THR A 54 5.76 6.77 25.65
C THR A 54 5.87 5.31 25.16
N GLU A 55 7.08 4.75 25.16
CA GLU A 55 7.29 3.35 24.79
C GLU A 55 6.72 2.42 25.89
N LYS A 56 5.69 1.68 25.55
CA LYS A 56 5.03 0.69 26.43
C LYS A 56 5.69 -0.68 26.34
N SER A 57 6.09 -1.07 25.15
CA SER A 57 6.81 -2.32 24.87
C SER A 57 7.56 -2.22 23.54
N LYS A 58 8.36 -3.23 23.21
CA LYS A 58 9.10 -3.26 21.94
C LYS A 58 8.18 -3.00 20.75
N HIS A 59 8.42 -1.93 20.00
CA HIS A 59 7.66 -1.45 18.85
C HIS A 59 6.24 -0.90 19.16
N VAL A 60 5.84 -0.73 20.42
CA VAL A 60 4.53 -0.20 20.80
C VAL A 60 4.70 1.11 21.59
N TYR A 61 4.09 2.16 21.08
CA TYR A 61 4.11 3.51 21.64
C TYR A 61 2.69 3.97 22.00
N VAL A 62 2.55 4.58 23.17
CA VAL A 62 1.31 5.23 23.60
C VAL A 62 1.43 6.71 23.31
N ILE A 63 0.46 7.28 22.60
CA ILE A 63 0.40 8.71 22.28
C ILE A 63 -0.75 9.38 23.04
N GLU A 64 -0.54 10.59 23.53
CA GLU A 64 -1.57 11.38 24.18
C GLU A 64 -2.56 11.92 23.13
N SER A 65 -3.74 11.33 23.08
CA SER A 65 -4.83 11.75 22.20
C SER A 65 -6.16 11.24 22.75
N SER A 66 -7.15 12.12 22.84
CA SER A 66 -8.51 11.77 23.24
C SER A 66 -9.27 11.01 22.13
N ILE A 67 -8.79 11.08 20.87
CA ILE A 67 -9.38 10.34 19.75
C ILE A 67 -8.95 8.88 19.85
N PRO A 68 -9.91 7.92 19.99
CA PRO A 68 -9.58 6.51 20.08
C PRO A 68 -9.03 5.99 18.74
N THR A 69 -7.74 5.76 18.69
CA THR A 69 -7.06 5.29 17.50
C THR A 69 -5.91 4.35 17.85
N ALA A 70 -5.70 3.36 16.97
CA ALA A 70 -4.49 2.57 16.90
C ALA A 70 -4.06 2.49 15.43
N PHE A 71 -2.77 2.52 15.17
CA PHE A 71 -2.26 2.38 13.81
C PHE A 71 -0.79 1.97 13.80
N THR A 72 -0.38 1.36 12.70
CA THR A 72 1.02 1.05 12.41
C THR A 72 1.58 2.04 11.39
N GLY A 73 2.69 2.69 11.76
CA GLY A 73 3.40 3.66 10.92
C GLY A 73 4.88 3.36 10.81
N GLY A 74 5.54 3.95 9.79
CA GLY A 74 6.94 3.71 9.48
C GLY A 74 7.13 2.68 8.37
N ILE A 75 7.92 3.03 7.35
CA ILE A 75 8.05 2.17 6.15
C ILE A 75 9.11 1.09 6.36
N PHE A 76 10.31 1.46 6.81
CA PHE A 76 11.42 0.51 6.99
C PHE A 76 11.52 -0.05 8.42
N LYS A 77 11.05 0.71 9.39
CA LYS A 77 11.00 0.31 10.81
C LYS A 77 9.59 0.63 11.32
N PRO A 78 8.60 -0.20 11.01
CA PRO A 78 7.23 0.06 11.43
C PRO A 78 7.10 -0.04 12.95
N LEU A 79 6.29 0.87 13.51
CA LEU A 79 5.98 0.97 14.92
C LEU A 79 4.46 1.01 15.08
N CYS A 80 3.97 0.42 16.15
CA CYS A 80 2.57 0.47 16.57
C CYS A 80 2.34 1.66 17.50
N PHE A 81 1.31 2.45 17.23
CA PHE A 81 0.88 3.58 18.03
C PHE A 81 -0.54 3.35 18.54
N ILE A 82 -0.77 3.59 19.83
CA ILE A 82 -2.07 3.43 20.49
C ILE A 82 -2.35 4.72 21.26
N SER A 83 -3.55 5.29 21.10
CA SER A 83 -3.93 6.51 21.82
C SER A 83 -4.41 6.22 23.26
N THR A 84 -4.22 7.18 24.15
CA THR A 84 -4.81 7.16 25.52
C THR A 84 -6.33 7.05 25.46
N GLY A 85 -6.99 7.79 24.54
CA GLY A 85 -8.44 7.72 24.38
C GLY A 85 -8.95 6.34 23.93
N LEU A 86 -8.16 5.53 23.25
CA LEU A 86 -8.52 4.15 22.94
C LEU A 86 -8.37 3.26 24.19
N ILE A 87 -7.31 3.43 24.96
CA ILE A 87 -7.06 2.68 26.20
C ILE A 87 -8.18 2.91 27.22
N GLU A 88 -8.65 4.13 27.36
CA GLU A 88 -9.72 4.50 28.29
C GLU A 88 -11.10 3.92 27.91
N GLN A 89 -11.35 3.71 26.61
CA GLN A 89 -12.65 3.27 26.08
C GLN A 89 -12.74 1.77 25.81
N THR A 90 -11.66 1.04 26.05
CA THR A 90 -11.58 -0.41 25.77
C THR A 90 -11.09 -1.16 26.99
N SER A 91 -11.47 -2.45 27.09
CA SER A 91 -10.98 -3.35 28.13
C SER A 91 -9.53 -3.79 27.86
N ALA A 92 -8.86 -4.32 28.88
CA ALA A 92 -7.50 -4.84 28.75
C ALA A 92 -7.37 -5.93 27.67
N ASN A 93 -8.36 -6.83 27.58
CA ASN A 93 -8.39 -7.88 26.56
C ASN A 93 -8.57 -7.29 25.13
N GLU A 94 -9.43 -6.28 24.98
CA GLU A 94 -9.61 -5.59 23.69
C GLU A 94 -8.35 -4.84 23.26
N ILE A 95 -7.67 -4.17 24.20
CA ILE A 95 -6.37 -3.51 23.94
C ILE A 95 -5.32 -4.52 23.52
N GLU A 96 -5.29 -5.70 24.13
CA GLU A 96 -4.37 -6.76 23.72
C GLU A 96 -4.65 -7.21 22.30
N ILE A 97 -5.91 -7.49 21.94
CA ILE A 97 -6.33 -7.87 20.58
C ILE A 97 -5.92 -6.79 19.57
N ILE A 98 -6.21 -5.52 19.85
CA ILE A 98 -5.86 -4.38 18.98
C ILE A 98 -4.33 -4.28 18.82
N THR A 99 -3.60 -4.41 19.92
CA THR A 99 -2.14 -4.33 19.91
C THR A 99 -1.54 -5.47 19.06
N GLN A 100 -2.04 -6.68 19.19
CA GLN A 100 -1.59 -7.83 18.40
C GLN A 100 -1.92 -7.67 16.91
N HIS A 101 -3.10 -7.09 16.60
CA HIS A 101 -3.46 -6.76 15.23
C HIS A 101 -2.47 -5.75 14.60
N GLU A 102 -2.14 -4.67 15.31
CA GLU A 102 -1.18 -3.68 14.84
C GLU A 102 0.25 -4.25 14.77
N LEU A 103 0.64 -5.10 15.72
CA LEU A 103 1.92 -5.81 15.67
C LEU A 103 2.01 -6.79 14.50
N ALA A 104 0.90 -7.38 14.05
CA ALA A 104 0.86 -8.17 12.83
C ALA A 104 1.26 -7.34 11.61
N HIS A 105 0.76 -6.09 11.47
CA HIS A 105 1.18 -5.17 10.42
C HIS A 105 2.66 -4.80 10.51
N VAL A 106 3.20 -4.65 11.75
CA VAL A 106 4.64 -4.45 11.98
C VAL A 106 5.44 -5.65 11.49
N HIS A 107 5.04 -6.86 11.91
CA HIS A 107 5.71 -8.11 11.57
C HIS A 107 5.70 -8.40 10.07
N HIS A 108 4.56 -8.15 9.42
CA HIS A 108 4.39 -8.37 7.99
C HIS A 108 5.00 -7.26 7.12
N LEU A 109 5.55 -6.18 7.71
CA LEU A 109 6.05 -5.01 7.00
C LEU A 109 5.00 -4.39 6.05
N ASP A 110 3.75 -4.36 6.47
CA ASP A 110 2.64 -3.92 5.63
C ASP A 110 2.74 -2.45 5.14
N PRO A 111 3.28 -1.49 5.93
CA PRO A 111 3.56 -0.15 5.41
C PRO A 111 4.51 -0.15 4.21
N LEU A 112 5.56 -0.99 4.23
CA LEU A 112 6.50 -1.13 3.11
C LEU A 112 5.81 -1.75 1.89
N LYS A 113 5.02 -2.82 2.09
CA LYS A 113 4.25 -3.46 1.00
C LYS A 113 3.25 -2.48 0.38
N LYS A 114 2.53 -1.69 1.19
CA LYS A 114 1.60 -0.64 0.73
C LYS A 114 2.35 0.41 -0.12
N TRP A 115 3.54 0.82 0.30
CA TRP A 115 4.36 1.78 -0.44
C TRP A 115 4.85 1.21 -1.77
N LEU A 116 5.41 -0.01 -1.79
CA LEU A 116 5.84 -0.69 -3.01
C LEU A 116 4.68 -0.88 -3.98
N PHE A 117 3.53 -1.28 -3.47
CA PHE A 117 2.33 -1.44 -4.28
C PHE A 117 1.87 -0.13 -4.94
N LEU A 118 1.91 0.98 -4.21
CA LEU A 118 1.61 2.30 -4.76
C LEU A 118 2.63 2.74 -5.82
N PHE A 119 3.87 2.29 -5.71
CA PHE A 119 4.89 2.54 -6.71
C PHE A 119 4.60 1.77 -7.99
N PHE A 120 4.43 0.45 -7.91
CA PHE A 120 4.16 -0.40 -9.08
C PHE A 120 2.82 -0.08 -9.76
N THR A 121 1.82 0.36 -9.01
CA THR A 121 0.53 0.76 -9.58
C THR A 121 0.47 2.22 -10.06
N ALA A 122 1.60 2.95 -10.03
CA ALA A 122 1.64 4.36 -10.45
C ALA A 122 1.16 4.58 -11.88
N PHE A 123 1.46 3.63 -12.76
CA PHE A 123 1.14 3.68 -14.20
C PHE A 123 -0.27 3.20 -14.55
N PHE A 124 -1.01 2.62 -13.61
CA PHE A 124 -2.38 2.15 -13.85
C PHE A 124 -3.39 3.30 -13.80
N THR A 125 -4.51 3.13 -14.50
CA THR A 125 -5.62 4.06 -14.46
C THR A 125 -6.17 4.19 -13.02
N LYS A 126 -6.81 5.31 -12.72
CA LYS A 126 -7.33 5.60 -11.37
C LYS A 126 -8.25 4.49 -10.84
N ASN A 127 -9.14 3.97 -11.71
CA ASN A 127 -10.12 2.95 -11.32
C ASN A 127 -9.44 1.62 -10.98
N VAL A 128 -8.54 1.14 -11.84
CA VAL A 128 -7.77 -0.10 -11.62
C VAL A 128 -6.93 0.01 -10.35
N LYS A 129 -6.23 1.12 -10.17
CA LYS A 129 -5.44 1.39 -8.96
C LYS A 129 -6.29 1.34 -7.68
N GLN A 130 -7.51 1.88 -7.72
CA GLN A 130 -8.41 1.89 -6.56
C GLN A 130 -8.88 0.47 -6.22
N VAL A 131 -9.29 -0.32 -7.21
CA VAL A 131 -9.71 -1.72 -7.03
C VAL A 131 -8.57 -2.55 -6.45
N LEU A 132 -7.38 -2.50 -7.07
CA LEU A 132 -6.22 -3.25 -6.60
C LEU A 132 -5.82 -2.85 -5.17
N ARG A 133 -5.85 -1.55 -4.85
CA ARG A 133 -5.57 -1.05 -3.50
C ARG A 133 -6.56 -1.58 -2.47
N SER A 134 -7.86 -1.61 -2.81
CA SER A 134 -8.88 -2.12 -1.90
C SER A 134 -8.72 -3.62 -1.63
N MET A 135 -8.44 -4.41 -2.66
CA MET A 135 -8.21 -5.85 -2.53
C MET A 135 -6.97 -6.14 -1.69
N MET A 136 -5.86 -5.44 -1.95
CA MET A 136 -4.63 -5.59 -1.18
C MET A 136 -4.83 -5.18 0.28
N SER A 137 -5.49 -4.04 0.54
CA SER A 137 -5.78 -3.58 1.90
C SER A 137 -6.61 -4.60 2.67
N LEU A 138 -7.70 -5.10 2.07
CA LEU A 138 -8.54 -6.13 2.68
C LEU A 138 -7.76 -7.40 3.02
N SER A 139 -6.92 -7.87 2.09
CA SER A 139 -6.08 -9.05 2.31
C SER A 139 -5.10 -8.87 3.49
N MET A 140 -4.50 -7.69 3.63
CA MET A 140 -3.61 -7.36 4.75
C MET A 140 -4.38 -7.33 6.08
N GLU A 141 -5.57 -6.73 6.10
CA GLU A 141 -6.41 -6.68 7.29
C GLU A 141 -6.85 -8.09 7.73
N GLN A 142 -7.26 -8.95 6.79
CA GLN A 142 -7.61 -10.34 7.09
C GLN A 142 -6.42 -11.15 7.61
N ALA A 143 -5.21 -10.88 7.10
CA ALA A 143 -3.99 -11.50 7.60
C ALA A 143 -3.68 -11.05 9.04
N ALA A 144 -3.84 -9.76 9.34
CA ALA A 144 -3.63 -9.22 10.66
C ALA A 144 -4.66 -9.74 11.67
N ASP A 145 -5.94 -9.81 11.28
CA ASP A 145 -7.01 -10.38 12.11
C ASP A 145 -6.74 -11.85 12.45
N SER A 146 -6.22 -12.62 11.49
CA SER A 146 -5.92 -14.05 11.67
C SER A 146 -4.64 -14.32 12.47
N PHE A 147 -3.78 -13.32 12.63
CA PHE A 147 -2.47 -13.48 13.30
C PHE A 147 -2.59 -13.88 14.77
N TYR A 148 -3.60 -13.32 15.45
CA TYR A 148 -3.87 -13.61 16.87
C TYR A 148 -4.76 -14.84 17.08
N VAL A 149 -5.54 -15.23 16.06
CA VAL A 149 -6.57 -16.25 16.18
C VAL A 149 -5.97 -17.66 16.16
N LYS A 150 -6.15 -18.41 17.24
CA LYS A 150 -5.75 -19.83 17.36
C LYS A 150 -6.95 -20.77 17.49
N ASN A 151 -8.11 -20.26 17.90
CA ASN A 151 -9.33 -21.04 18.12
C ASN A 151 -10.58 -20.18 17.85
N GLN A 152 -11.76 -20.83 17.80
CA GLN A 152 -13.05 -20.19 17.49
C GLN A 152 -13.44 -19.10 18.50
N GLN A 153 -13.12 -19.29 19.78
CA GLN A 153 -13.41 -18.28 20.81
C GLN A 153 -12.63 -17.00 20.57
N GLN A 154 -11.36 -17.11 20.15
CA GLN A 154 -10.56 -15.94 19.81
C GLN A 154 -11.09 -15.24 18.54
N SER A 155 -11.56 -15.98 17.53
CA SER A 155 -12.20 -15.43 16.35
C SER A 155 -13.38 -14.52 16.71
N THR A 156 -14.24 -15.00 17.62
CA THR A 156 -15.42 -14.23 18.08
C THR A 156 -14.99 -12.97 18.86
N ASN A 157 -13.98 -13.07 19.71
CA ASN A 157 -13.46 -11.93 20.46
C ASN A 157 -12.84 -10.88 19.53
N VAL A 158 -12.06 -11.28 18.53
CA VAL A 158 -11.50 -10.39 17.52
C VAL A 158 -12.61 -9.71 16.72
N ALA A 159 -13.61 -10.48 16.27
CA ALA A 159 -14.73 -9.93 15.50
C ALA A 159 -15.53 -8.89 16.32
N SER A 160 -15.82 -9.16 17.59
CA SER A 160 -16.53 -8.21 18.48
C SER A 160 -15.71 -6.95 18.76
N THR A 161 -14.40 -7.09 19.00
CA THR A 161 -13.48 -5.97 19.18
C THR A 161 -13.41 -5.09 17.94
N LEU A 162 -13.31 -5.71 16.76
CA LEU A 162 -13.30 -5.01 15.47
C LEU A 162 -14.56 -4.16 15.28
N VAL A 163 -15.74 -4.71 15.57
CA VAL A 163 -17.01 -3.98 15.47
C VAL A 163 -17.05 -2.82 16.49
N LYS A 164 -16.57 -3.03 17.73
CA LYS A 164 -16.51 -1.98 18.75
C LYS A 164 -15.60 -0.85 18.35
N VAL A 165 -14.35 -1.13 17.96
CA VAL A 165 -13.38 -0.12 17.52
C VAL A 165 -13.92 0.69 16.34
N THR A 166 -14.59 0.04 15.39
CA THR A 166 -15.22 0.72 14.26
C THR A 166 -16.32 1.67 14.70
N LYS A 167 -17.17 1.27 15.65
CA LYS A 167 -18.19 2.15 16.22
C LYS A 167 -17.56 3.34 16.93
N LEU A 168 -16.51 3.14 17.72
CA LEU A 168 -15.76 4.21 18.35
C LEU A 168 -15.22 5.20 17.32
N ALA A 169 -14.53 4.71 16.31
CA ALA A 169 -13.99 5.55 15.24
C ALA A 169 -15.08 6.31 14.48
N SER A 170 -16.23 5.69 14.20
CA SER A 170 -17.35 6.33 13.52
C SER A 170 -17.97 7.47 14.34
N ASN A 171 -18.04 7.35 15.64
CA ASN A 171 -18.56 8.40 16.52
C ASN A 171 -17.68 9.66 16.50
N TYR A 172 -16.37 9.51 16.35
CA TYR A 172 -15.45 10.64 16.20
C TYR A 172 -15.41 11.20 14.77
N ALA A 173 -15.65 10.36 13.74
CA ALA A 173 -15.71 10.78 12.34
C ALA A 173 -16.99 11.58 11.98
N ILE A 174 -17.98 11.66 12.85
CA ILE A 174 -19.22 12.46 12.66
C ILE A 174 -18.94 13.97 12.73
N HIS A 175 -17.75 14.41 13.14
CA HIS A 175 -17.36 15.81 13.04
C HIS A 175 -17.39 16.28 11.57
N PRO A 176 -18.00 17.46 11.26
CA PRO A 176 -18.29 17.90 9.89
C PRO A 176 -17.08 18.02 8.96
N GLN A 177 -15.87 18.09 9.51
CA GLN A 177 -14.61 18.18 8.75
C GLN A 177 -14.16 16.89 8.07
N TYR A 178 -14.77 15.73 8.38
CA TYR A 178 -14.34 14.41 7.89
C TYR A 178 -15.43 13.62 7.15
N LYS A 179 -16.56 14.28 6.76
CA LYS A 179 -17.65 13.65 5.99
C LYS A 179 -17.22 13.31 4.56
N ASN A 180 -16.50 12.21 4.38
CA ASN A 180 -16.41 11.52 3.10
C ASN A 180 -17.31 10.28 3.15
N GLU A 181 -18.52 10.37 2.59
CA GLU A 181 -19.49 9.26 2.51
C GLU A 181 -18.88 8.00 1.86
N LEU A 182 -17.99 8.18 0.88
CA LEU A 182 -17.22 7.10 0.25
C LEU A 182 -16.29 6.38 1.22
N PHE A 183 -15.70 7.09 2.18
CA PHE A 183 -14.82 6.48 3.19
C PHE A 183 -15.63 5.62 4.18
N VAL A 184 -16.78 6.11 4.63
CA VAL A 184 -17.67 5.39 5.55
C VAL A 184 -18.23 4.12 4.90
N HIS A 185 -18.63 4.19 3.63
CA HIS A 185 -19.13 3.03 2.88
C HIS A 185 -18.06 1.96 2.66
N PHE A 186 -16.85 2.39 2.33
CA PHE A 186 -15.71 1.49 2.12
C PHE A 186 -15.30 0.79 3.43
N CYS A 187 -15.22 1.52 4.54
CA CYS A 187 -14.92 0.94 5.85
C CYS A 187 -15.97 -0.09 6.26
N ARG A 188 -17.24 0.19 6.05
CA ARG A 188 -18.33 -0.72 6.43
C ARG A 188 -18.31 -2.04 5.66
N HIS A 189 -18.11 -2.00 4.34
CA HIS A 189 -18.05 -3.22 3.52
C HIS A 189 -16.79 -4.06 3.84
N SER A 190 -15.66 -3.42 4.08
CA SER A 190 -14.41 -4.08 4.49
C SER A 190 -14.56 -4.81 5.83
N ILE A 191 -15.26 -4.22 6.80
CA ILE A 191 -15.49 -4.83 8.12
C ILE A 191 -16.37 -6.07 8.02
N GLU A 192 -17.46 -5.99 7.27
CA GLU A 192 -18.32 -7.14 7.03
C GLU A 192 -17.55 -8.33 6.46
N GLN A 193 -16.70 -8.10 5.46
CA GLN A 193 -15.85 -9.12 4.86
C GLN A 193 -14.82 -9.68 5.85
N ARG A 194 -14.25 -8.85 6.73
CA ARG A 194 -13.32 -9.28 7.77
C ARG A 194 -14.02 -10.15 8.82
N VAL A 195 -15.18 -9.70 9.31
CA VAL A 195 -15.99 -10.46 10.28
C VAL A 195 -16.42 -11.81 9.70
N LEU A 196 -16.92 -11.84 8.47
CA LEU A 196 -17.29 -13.09 7.79
C LEU A 196 -16.08 -14.01 7.60
N HIS A 197 -14.89 -13.46 7.31
CA HIS A 197 -13.66 -14.23 7.21
C HIS A 197 -13.29 -14.89 8.56
N LEU A 198 -13.37 -14.14 9.66
CA LEU A 198 -13.08 -14.65 11.00
C LEU A 198 -14.06 -15.73 11.48
N LEU A 199 -15.35 -15.59 11.12
CA LEU A 199 -16.40 -16.52 11.55
C LEU A 199 -16.52 -17.77 10.67
N ASN A 200 -16.07 -17.72 9.41
CA ASN A 200 -16.22 -18.83 8.44
C ASN A 200 -15.06 -19.82 8.39
N ASP A 201 -14.12 -19.77 9.32
CA ASP A 201 -12.97 -20.69 9.43
C ASP A 201 -12.18 -20.91 8.11
N LYS A 202 -12.33 -19.96 7.15
CA LYS A 202 -11.59 -20.01 5.89
C LYS A 202 -10.15 -19.67 6.13
N LYS A 203 -9.26 -20.64 5.88
CA LYS A 203 -7.82 -20.39 5.91
C LYS A 203 -7.47 -19.20 5.04
N PHE A 204 -6.79 -18.22 5.64
CA PHE A 204 -6.27 -17.05 4.94
C PHE A 204 -5.41 -17.52 3.75
N ARG A 205 -5.72 -17.03 2.56
CA ARG A 205 -4.86 -17.18 1.38
C ARG A 205 -4.13 -15.86 1.18
N PRO A 206 -2.83 -15.79 1.46
CA PRO A 206 -2.07 -14.56 1.26
C PRO A 206 -2.14 -14.16 -0.22
N PHE A 207 -2.21 -12.85 -0.46
CA PHE A 207 -2.17 -12.30 -1.81
C PHE A 207 -0.89 -12.76 -2.51
N PRO A 208 -0.96 -13.34 -3.72
CA PRO A 208 0.19 -13.94 -4.40
C PRO A 208 1.13 -12.86 -4.96
N MET A 209 1.79 -12.10 -4.07
CA MET A 209 2.71 -11.02 -4.45
C MET A 209 3.80 -11.51 -5.41
N GLY A 210 4.34 -12.72 -5.19
CA GLY A 210 5.32 -13.32 -6.07
C GLY A 210 4.79 -13.54 -7.49
N GLY A 211 3.56 -14.02 -7.62
CA GLY A 211 2.90 -14.20 -8.92
C GLY A 211 2.70 -12.88 -9.68
N VAL A 212 2.34 -11.81 -8.95
CA VAL A 212 2.19 -10.48 -9.56
C VAL A 212 3.53 -9.92 -10.04
N VAL A 213 4.59 -10.05 -9.24
CA VAL A 213 5.94 -9.63 -9.65
C VAL A 213 6.40 -10.41 -10.87
N ILE A 214 6.23 -11.74 -10.89
CA ILE A 214 6.57 -12.58 -12.04
C ILE A 214 5.76 -12.17 -13.28
N ALA A 215 4.45 -11.93 -13.14
CA ALA A 215 3.61 -11.48 -14.24
C ALA A 215 4.08 -10.12 -14.82
N ILE A 216 4.47 -9.17 -13.96
CA ILE A 216 5.02 -7.88 -14.39
C ILE A 216 6.34 -8.06 -15.12
N LEU A 217 7.24 -8.92 -14.63
CA LEU A 217 8.52 -9.20 -15.28
C LEU A 217 8.33 -9.90 -16.63
N LEU A 218 7.39 -10.85 -16.73
CA LEU A 218 7.06 -11.50 -18.00
C LEU A 218 6.45 -10.50 -19.00
N LEU A 219 5.57 -9.62 -18.57
CA LEU A 219 5.02 -8.57 -19.43
C LEU A 219 6.10 -7.60 -19.91
N ALA A 220 7.05 -7.23 -19.07
CA ALA A 220 8.19 -6.41 -19.46
C ALA A 220 9.08 -7.13 -20.49
N LEU A 221 9.35 -8.41 -20.28
CA LEU A 221 10.13 -9.23 -21.22
C LEU A 221 9.43 -9.38 -22.58
N ILE A 222 8.12 -9.66 -22.59
CA ILE A 222 7.32 -9.75 -23.83
C ILE A 222 7.31 -8.39 -24.55
N SER A 223 7.20 -7.29 -23.82
CA SER A 223 7.23 -5.95 -24.40
C SER A 223 8.55 -5.67 -25.11
N THR A 224 9.70 -6.00 -24.51
CA THR A 224 11.02 -5.78 -25.13
C THR A 224 11.19 -6.64 -26.38
N THR A 225 10.86 -7.92 -26.32
CA THR A 225 10.98 -8.84 -27.48
C THR A 225 10.01 -8.45 -28.60
N SER A 226 8.82 -7.93 -28.28
CA SER A 226 7.86 -7.47 -29.30
C SER A 226 8.35 -6.22 -30.04
N VAL A 227 9.04 -5.32 -29.36
CA VAL A 227 9.63 -4.12 -29.97
C VAL A 227 10.74 -4.51 -30.95
N ASP A 228 11.64 -5.42 -30.56
CA ASP A 228 12.71 -5.91 -31.43
C ASP A 228 12.15 -6.62 -32.67
N SER A 229 11.15 -7.49 -32.48
CA SER A 229 10.50 -8.18 -33.60
C SER A 229 9.81 -7.23 -34.56
N LEU A 230 9.14 -6.20 -34.04
CA LEU A 230 8.48 -5.19 -34.85
C LEU A 230 9.51 -4.34 -35.62
N HIS A 231 10.63 -4.01 -35.00
CA HIS A 231 11.72 -3.28 -35.64
C HIS A 231 12.31 -4.07 -36.82
N HIS A 232 12.58 -5.37 -36.64
CA HIS A 232 13.04 -6.25 -37.69
C HIS A 232 12.05 -6.41 -38.87
N VAL A 233 10.73 -6.48 -38.56
CA VAL A 233 9.69 -6.53 -39.60
C VAL A 233 9.63 -5.24 -40.40
N ILE A 234 9.73 -4.10 -39.73
CA ILE A 234 9.72 -2.78 -40.36
C ILE A 234 10.98 -2.62 -41.25
N GLU A 235 12.17 -2.96 -40.76
CA GLU A 235 13.41 -2.93 -41.56
C GLU A 235 13.29 -3.78 -42.81
N THR A 236 12.79 -5.01 -42.70
CA THR A 236 12.65 -5.90 -43.85
C THR A 236 11.62 -5.43 -44.87
N LEU A 237 10.58 -4.70 -44.44
CA LEU A 237 9.55 -4.17 -45.34
C LEU A 237 9.97 -2.87 -46.06
N PHE A 238 10.88 -2.08 -45.46
CA PHE A 238 11.30 -0.79 -46.02
C PHE A 238 12.70 -0.80 -46.64
N THR A 239 13.44 -1.94 -46.60
CA THR A 239 14.73 -2.14 -47.29
C THR A 239 14.61 -2.81 -48.63
N HIS A 240 13.42 -3.07 -49.12
CA HIS A 240 13.09 -3.45 -50.50
C HIS A 240 12.31 -2.30 -51.14
#